data_25a642ed5f42b6d8c70987bf2b18ae6d
#
_entry.id   25a642ed5f42b6d8c70987bf2b18ae6d
#
_cell.length_a   1.000
_cell.length_b   1.000
_cell.length_c   1.000
_cell.angle_alpha   90.00
_cell.angle_beta   90.00
_cell.angle_gamma   90.00
#
_symmetry.space_group_name_H-M   'P 1'
#
loop_
_entity.id
_entity.type
_entity.pdbx_description
1 polymer ?
#
loop_
_entity_poly.entity_id
_entity_poly.type
_entity_poly.pdbx_seq_one_letter_code
_entity_poly.pdbx_strand_id
1 'polypeptide(L)'
;MDTSEGDTNWLTAPASTRFHLNREGGLLEHSVGVTETLLRVRESLAPGISEESCVIVGLLHDVGKVGMPGKPNYLRNTVDWEIKRMGKTYTNNPELVYMGLAQRSLYLIAKYIPLSDSEAQAVLYHDGLYVEGNKEVGGRESPLLLLLHFADLWTARVYEEGVTPKEDLGYYERKADK
;
A
#
# COMPACT_ATOMS: atom_id res chain seq x y z
N MET A 1 4.69 -12.23 30.97
CA MET A 1 5.27 -11.05 30.29
C MET A 1 4.78 -11.09 28.85
N ASP A 2 3.80 -10.25 28.59
CA ASP A 2 3.14 -10.21 27.28
C ASP A 2 4.01 -9.35 26.36
N THR A 3 4.65 -9.98 25.37
CA THR A 3 5.64 -9.36 24.49
C THR A 3 5.05 -8.92 23.16
N SER A 4 3.73 -8.73 23.07
CA SER A 4 3.03 -8.62 21.78
C SER A 4 2.52 -7.22 21.41
N GLU A 5 2.69 -6.19 22.21
CA GLU A 5 2.11 -4.86 21.89
C GLU A 5 3.00 -3.91 21.07
N GLY A 6 4.19 -4.33 20.64
CA GLY A 6 5.16 -3.42 19.99
C GLY A 6 5.67 -3.80 18.61
N ASP A 7 5.49 -5.01 18.15
CA ASP A 7 6.07 -5.49 16.90
C ASP A 7 5.02 -5.62 15.79
N THR A 8 4.58 -4.52 15.23
CA THR A 8 3.93 -4.58 13.92
C THR A 8 4.98 -4.94 12.88
N ASN A 9 4.69 -6.01 12.16
CA ASN A 9 5.46 -6.45 11.00
C ASN A 9 4.55 -6.40 9.76
N TRP A 10 5.07 -6.74 8.60
CA TRP A 10 4.30 -6.71 7.35
C TRP A 10 3.04 -7.59 7.38
N LEU A 11 3.05 -8.69 8.15
CA LEU A 11 1.91 -9.61 8.26
C LEU A 11 0.78 -9.07 9.15
N THR A 12 1.09 -8.18 10.08
CA THR A 12 0.13 -7.68 11.08
C THR A 12 -0.23 -6.20 10.91
N ALA A 13 0.57 -5.43 10.15
CA ALA A 13 0.33 -4.01 9.97
C ALA A 13 -1.01 -3.74 9.26
N PRO A 14 -1.75 -2.67 9.63
CA PRO A 14 -2.92 -2.22 8.88
C PRO A 14 -2.50 -1.48 7.60
N ALA A 15 -3.38 -1.48 6.58
CA ALA A 15 -3.15 -0.72 5.35
C ALA A 15 -3.36 0.80 5.55
N SER A 16 -4.19 1.20 6.51
CA SER A 16 -4.50 2.61 6.77
C SER A 16 -4.90 2.84 8.23
N THR A 17 -5.02 4.11 8.64
CA THR A 17 -5.49 4.48 9.98
C THR A 17 -7.02 4.42 10.11
N ARG A 18 -7.77 4.70 9.03
CA ARG A 18 -9.23 4.83 9.07
C ARG A 18 -9.97 4.50 7.75
N PHE A 19 -9.22 4.27 6.69
CA PHE A 19 -9.79 3.97 5.37
C PHE A 19 -9.84 2.45 5.14
N HIS A 20 -9.57 2.01 3.93
CA HIS A 20 -9.55 0.61 3.55
C HIS A 20 -8.61 -0.20 4.48
N LEU A 21 -9.03 -1.42 4.79
CA LEU A 21 -8.24 -2.42 5.52
C LEU A 21 -7.51 -1.88 6.78
N ASN A 22 -8.17 -1.02 7.54
CA ASN A 22 -7.67 -0.45 8.80
C ASN A 22 -7.76 -1.46 9.96
N ARG A 23 -7.26 -2.66 9.72
CA ARG A 23 -7.27 -3.81 10.64
C ARG A 23 -5.96 -4.57 10.55
N GLU A 24 -5.75 -5.45 11.50
CA GLU A 24 -4.59 -6.34 11.52
C GLU A 24 -4.52 -7.18 10.22
N GLY A 25 -3.32 -7.27 9.64
CA GLY A 25 -3.08 -7.96 8.37
C GLY A 25 -3.56 -7.19 7.13
N GLY A 26 -4.15 -6.02 7.29
CA GLY A 26 -4.68 -5.23 6.18
C GLY A 26 -3.63 -4.84 5.15
N LEU A 27 -2.40 -4.56 5.59
CA LEU A 27 -1.30 -4.21 4.67
C LEU A 27 -0.93 -5.38 3.75
N LEU A 28 -0.85 -6.59 4.29
CA LEU A 28 -0.56 -7.78 3.48
C LEU A 28 -1.67 -8.03 2.46
N GLU A 29 -2.92 -7.98 2.89
CA GLU A 29 -4.07 -8.16 2.01
C GLU A 29 -4.09 -7.14 0.87
N HIS A 30 -3.86 -5.86 1.19
CA HIS A 30 -3.71 -4.79 0.21
C HIS A 30 -2.58 -5.08 -0.79
N SER A 31 -1.38 -5.36 -0.29
CA SER A 31 -0.22 -5.62 -1.14
C SER A 31 -0.42 -6.79 -2.10
N VAL A 32 -1.07 -7.86 -1.64
CA VAL A 32 -1.42 -9.00 -2.50
C VAL A 32 -2.44 -8.60 -3.56
N GLY A 33 -3.51 -7.89 -3.17
CA GLY A 33 -4.53 -7.41 -4.10
C GLY A 33 -3.98 -6.49 -5.19
N VAL A 34 -3.07 -5.56 -4.78
CA VAL A 34 -2.37 -4.67 -5.73
C VAL A 34 -1.50 -5.48 -6.69
N THR A 35 -0.75 -6.46 -6.19
CA THR A 35 0.10 -7.30 -7.03
C THR A 35 -0.71 -8.09 -8.05
N GLU A 36 -1.80 -8.72 -7.64
CA GLU A 36 -2.68 -9.45 -8.55
C GLU A 36 -3.28 -8.54 -9.64
N THR A 37 -3.72 -7.35 -9.25
CA THR A 37 -4.25 -6.34 -10.18
C THR A 37 -3.18 -5.88 -11.15
N LEU A 38 -1.97 -5.58 -10.64
CA LEU A 38 -0.84 -5.13 -11.44
C LEU A 38 -0.44 -6.17 -12.50
N LEU A 39 -0.35 -7.45 -12.11
CA LEU A 39 -0.04 -8.52 -13.05
C LEU A 39 -1.07 -8.65 -14.17
N ARG A 40 -2.37 -8.55 -13.86
CA ARG A 40 -3.45 -8.59 -14.85
C ARG A 40 -3.39 -7.40 -15.81
N VAL A 41 -3.19 -6.20 -15.29
CA VAL A 41 -3.10 -4.98 -16.12
C VAL A 41 -1.82 -5.01 -16.97
N ARG A 42 -0.72 -5.46 -16.39
CA ARG A 42 0.56 -5.65 -17.11
C ARG A 42 0.39 -6.60 -18.30
N GLU A 43 -0.26 -7.74 -18.11
CA GLU A 43 -0.47 -8.71 -19.17
C GLU A 43 -1.17 -8.10 -20.39
N SER A 44 -2.14 -7.22 -20.15
CA SER A 44 -2.94 -6.61 -21.20
C SER A 44 -2.30 -5.37 -21.84
N LEU A 45 -1.62 -4.54 -21.05
CA LEU A 45 -1.16 -3.21 -21.50
C LEU A 45 0.34 -3.14 -21.74
N ALA A 46 1.15 -3.91 -21.03
CA ALA A 46 2.60 -3.82 -21.09
C ALA A 46 3.28 -5.18 -20.83
N PRO A 47 3.03 -6.21 -21.67
CA PRO A 47 3.56 -7.56 -21.45
C PRO A 47 5.09 -7.63 -21.46
N GLY A 48 5.76 -6.61 -21.98
CA GLY A 48 7.23 -6.51 -21.95
C GLY A 48 7.83 -6.12 -20.58
N ILE A 49 7.02 -5.65 -19.62
CA ILE A 49 7.50 -5.39 -18.26
C ILE A 49 7.67 -6.73 -17.54
N SER A 50 8.76 -6.88 -16.80
CA SER A 50 9.05 -8.11 -16.03
C SER A 50 7.95 -8.40 -15.00
N GLU A 51 7.51 -9.65 -14.90
CA GLU A 51 6.63 -10.10 -13.81
C GLU A 51 7.30 -9.94 -12.45
N GLU A 52 8.60 -10.23 -12.38
CA GLU A 52 9.40 -10.04 -11.17
C GLU A 52 9.32 -8.59 -10.67
N SER A 53 9.54 -7.62 -11.58
CA SER A 53 9.40 -6.20 -11.23
C SER A 53 8.00 -5.85 -10.71
N CYS A 54 6.96 -6.38 -11.35
CA CYS A 54 5.58 -6.17 -10.90
C CYS A 54 5.33 -6.77 -9.52
N VAL A 55 5.85 -7.96 -9.24
CA VAL A 55 5.74 -8.61 -7.93
C VAL A 55 6.49 -7.82 -6.87
N ILE A 56 7.73 -7.39 -7.15
CA ILE A 56 8.54 -6.60 -6.21
C ILE A 56 7.81 -5.31 -5.84
N VAL A 57 7.42 -4.52 -6.83
CA VAL A 57 6.80 -3.23 -6.54
C VAL A 57 5.38 -3.38 -5.99
N GLY A 58 4.59 -4.35 -6.46
CA GLY A 58 3.23 -4.59 -5.99
C GLY A 58 3.21 -5.02 -4.52
N LEU A 59 4.06 -5.97 -4.13
CA LEU A 59 4.11 -6.42 -2.75
C LEU A 59 4.72 -5.40 -1.79
N LEU A 60 5.69 -4.60 -2.25
CA LEU A 60 6.54 -3.83 -1.33
C LEU A 60 6.33 -2.31 -1.41
N HIS A 61 5.51 -1.78 -2.33
CA HIS A 61 5.34 -0.33 -2.48
C HIS A 61 5.01 0.37 -1.16
N ASP A 62 4.22 -0.27 -0.34
CA ASP A 62 3.67 0.25 0.92
C ASP A 62 4.35 -0.31 2.19
N VAL A 63 5.45 -1.05 2.06
CA VAL A 63 6.14 -1.64 3.23
C VAL A 63 6.58 -0.61 4.28
N GLY A 64 6.71 0.66 3.89
CA GLY A 64 6.95 1.78 4.80
C GLY A 64 5.89 1.96 5.88
N LYS A 65 4.68 1.43 5.67
CA LYS A 65 3.58 1.41 6.66
C LYS A 65 3.87 0.49 7.87
N VAL A 66 4.81 -0.42 7.75
CA VAL A 66 5.27 -1.23 8.90
C VAL A 66 5.96 -0.38 9.95
N GLY A 67 6.67 0.68 9.53
CA GLY A 67 7.52 1.49 10.41
C GLY A 67 8.98 1.12 10.29
N MET A 68 9.69 1.15 11.42
CA MET A 68 11.11 0.79 11.51
C MET A 68 11.28 -0.32 12.55
N PRO A 69 12.37 -1.10 12.53
CA PRO A 69 12.60 -2.14 13.53
C PRO A 69 12.41 -1.63 14.96
N GLY A 70 11.52 -2.28 15.73
CA GLY A 70 11.17 -1.88 17.10
C GLY A 70 10.34 -0.59 17.23
N LYS A 71 9.92 0.04 16.12
CA LYS A 71 9.09 1.24 16.10
C LYS A 71 8.02 1.14 15.02
N PRO A 72 6.82 0.65 15.33
CA PRO A 72 5.72 0.55 14.37
C PRO A 72 5.29 1.93 13.87
N ASN A 73 4.82 2.00 12.62
CA ASN A 73 4.27 3.25 12.07
C ASN A 73 2.91 3.58 12.65
N TYR A 74 2.11 2.56 12.95
CA TYR A 74 0.76 2.71 13.46
C TYR A 74 0.63 2.12 14.86
N LEU A 75 -0.02 2.86 15.74
CA LEU A 75 -0.41 2.42 17.09
C LEU A 75 -1.93 2.27 17.15
N ARG A 76 -2.44 1.38 18.00
CA ARG A 76 -3.88 1.29 18.27
C ARG A 76 -4.38 2.62 18.79
N ASN A 77 -5.46 3.13 18.19
CA ASN A 77 -6.10 4.35 18.66
C ASN A 77 -6.88 4.05 19.94
N THR A 78 -6.74 4.89 20.95
CA THR A 78 -7.43 4.78 22.24
C THR A 78 -8.51 5.86 22.43
N VAL A 79 -8.70 6.72 21.45
CA VAL A 79 -9.66 7.83 21.50
C VAL A 79 -11.03 7.36 21.02
N ASP A 80 -11.90 7.03 21.96
CA ASP A 80 -13.22 6.43 21.71
C ASP A 80 -14.07 7.13 20.65
N TRP A 81 -14.09 8.46 20.64
CA TRP A 81 -14.91 9.19 19.68
C TRP A 81 -14.33 9.15 18.25
N GLU A 82 -13.00 9.12 18.10
CA GLU A 82 -12.36 8.95 16.79
C GLU A 82 -12.65 7.56 16.22
N ILE A 83 -12.60 6.53 17.09
CA ILE A 83 -12.93 5.16 16.69
C ILE A 83 -14.39 5.07 16.25
N LYS A 84 -15.32 5.52 17.10
CA LYS A 84 -16.76 5.34 16.88
C LYS A 84 -17.32 6.21 15.78
N ARG A 85 -16.83 7.45 15.61
CA ARG A 85 -17.38 8.42 14.65
C ARG A 85 -16.59 8.51 13.35
N MET A 86 -15.28 8.28 13.41
CA MET A 86 -14.42 8.43 12.24
C MET A 86 -13.89 7.09 11.70
N GLY A 87 -14.16 5.97 12.37
CA GLY A 87 -13.61 4.67 12.01
C GLY A 87 -12.08 4.61 12.15
N LYS A 88 -11.46 5.55 12.90
CA LYS A 88 -10.01 5.66 13.03
C LYS A 88 -9.50 4.70 14.09
N THR A 89 -9.24 3.46 13.70
CA THR A 89 -8.78 2.38 14.60
C THR A 89 -7.31 2.46 14.93
N TYR A 90 -6.51 3.18 14.13
CA TYR A 90 -5.09 3.39 14.35
C TYR A 90 -4.72 4.87 14.29
N THR A 91 -3.56 5.20 14.87
CA THR A 91 -2.95 6.53 14.81
C THR A 91 -1.47 6.41 14.46
N ASN A 92 -0.88 7.47 13.91
CA ASN A 92 0.55 7.49 13.62
C ASN A 92 1.37 7.50 14.90
N ASN A 93 2.49 6.77 14.91
CA ASN A 93 3.42 6.76 16.01
C ASN A 93 4.24 8.05 16.04
N PRO A 94 4.09 8.91 17.07
CA PRO A 94 4.81 10.18 17.16
C PRO A 94 6.30 10.02 17.48
N GLU A 95 6.72 8.84 17.97
CA GLU A 95 8.12 8.55 18.28
C GLU A 95 8.93 8.08 17.06
N LEU A 96 8.26 7.81 15.96
CA LEU A 96 8.91 7.42 14.72
C LEU A 96 9.49 8.67 14.02
N VAL A 97 10.78 8.61 13.69
CA VAL A 97 11.40 9.67 12.88
C VAL A 97 10.61 9.85 11.60
N TYR A 98 10.18 11.08 11.35
CA TYR A 98 9.37 11.39 10.17
C TYR A 98 10.10 11.03 8.87
N MET A 99 9.40 10.28 8.05
CA MET A 99 9.76 9.95 6.68
C MET A 99 8.44 9.72 5.94
N GLY A 100 8.30 10.24 4.74
CA GLY A 100 7.14 9.91 3.91
C GLY A 100 7.00 8.39 3.72
N LEU A 101 5.79 7.88 3.58
CA LEU A 101 5.56 6.43 3.52
C LEU A 101 6.28 5.80 2.32
N ALA A 102 6.16 6.38 1.13
CA ALA A 102 6.85 5.90 -0.07
C ALA A 102 8.38 5.97 0.06
N GLN A 103 8.91 7.06 0.64
CA GLN A 103 10.35 7.19 0.91
C GLN A 103 10.84 6.13 1.89
N ARG A 104 10.05 5.82 2.93
CA ARG A 104 10.37 4.76 3.89
C ARG A 104 10.32 3.38 3.23
N SER A 105 9.32 3.14 2.36
CA SER A 105 9.25 1.92 1.57
C SER A 105 10.50 1.73 0.74
N LEU A 106 10.89 2.74 -0.04
CA LEU A 106 12.11 2.70 -0.85
C LEU A 106 13.35 2.45 0.00
N TYR A 107 13.48 3.15 1.15
CA TYR A 107 14.60 2.98 2.07
C TYR A 107 14.69 1.56 2.63
N LEU A 108 13.56 0.96 3.01
CA LEU A 108 13.52 -0.40 3.56
C LEU A 108 13.85 -1.44 2.49
N ILE A 109 13.26 -1.33 1.30
CA ILE A 109 13.49 -2.27 0.19
C ILE A 109 14.95 -2.25 -0.24
N ALA A 110 15.53 -1.07 -0.45
CA ALA A 110 16.90 -0.89 -0.93
C ALA A 110 17.98 -1.50 -0.01
N LYS A 111 17.64 -1.82 1.23
CA LYS A 111 18.56 -2.54 2.13
C LYS A 111 18.74 -4.01 1.76
N TYR A 112 17.78 -4.60 1.07
CA TYR A 112 17.72 -6.05 0.84
C TYR A 112 17.61 -6.41 -0.64
N ILE A 113 17.03 -5.54 -1.46
CA ILE A 113 16.76 -5.78 -2.87
C ILE A 113 17.36 -4.64 -3.69
N PRO A 114 18.29 -4.93 -4.61
CA PRO A 114 18.74 -3.94 -5.58
C PRO A 114 17.59 -3.66 -6.57
N LEU A 115 17.06 -2.44 -6.53
CA LEU A 115 16.00 -2.01 -7.43
C LEU A 115 16.58 -1.39 -8.70
N SER A 116 15.94 -1.64 -9.84
CA SER A 116 16.13 -0.85 -11.04
C SER A 116 15.59 0.57 -10.87
N ASP A 117 16.00 1.50 -11.73
CA ASP A 117 15.51 2.89 -11.70
C ASP A 117 13.98 2.96 -11.84
N SER A 118 13.39 2.11 -12.70
CA SER A 118 11.94 2.06 -12.88
C SER A 118 11.20 1.52 -11.66
N GLU A 119 11.75 0.53 -10.97
CA GLU A 119 11.18 -0.01 -9.73
C GLU A 119 11.28 1.01 -8.59
N ALA A 120 12.43 1.66 -8.46
CA ALA A 120 12.63 2.71 -7.46
C ALA A 120 11.68 3.89 -7.70
N GLN A 121 11.53 4.33 -8.95
CA GLN A 121 10.57 5.36 -9.33
C GLN A 121 9.13 4.92 -9.01
N ALA A 122 8.76 3.69 -9.36
CA ALA A 122 7.42 3.17 -9.13
C ALA A 122 7.09 3.17 -7.63
N VAL A 123 7.98 2.65 -6.77
CA VAL A 123 7.79 2.66 -5.32
C VAL A 123 7.72 4.09 -4.76
N LEU A 124 8.60 4.99 -5.22
CA LEU A 124 8.68 6.34 -4.67
C LEU A 124 7.44 7.20 -4.97
N TYR A 125 6.84 7.03 -6.15
CA TYR A 125 5.79 7.90 -6.66
C TYR A 125 4.43 7.20 -6.88
N HIS A 126 4.23 5.96 -6.35
CA HIS A 126 3.01 5.17 -6.57
C HIS A 126 1.72 5.90 -6.18
N ASP A 127 1.74 6.77 -5.18
CA ASP A 127 0.60 7.62 -4.80
C ASP A 127 0.18 8.61 -5.92
N GLY A 128 0.98 8.72 -6.98
CA GLY A 128 0.71 9.60 -8.12
C GLY A 128 0.66 11.08 -7.75
N LEU A 129 0.02 11.88 -8.60
CA LEU A 129 -0.05 13.33 -8.45
C LEU A 129 -0.99 13.81 -7.35
N TYR A 130 -1.64 12.90 -6.61
CA TYR A 130 -2.42 13.22 -5.41
C TYR A 130 -1.54 13.73 -4.27
N VAL A 131 -0.27 13.35 -4.24
CA VAL A 131 0.72 13.85 -3.30
C VAL A 131 1.41 15.06 -3.90
N GLU A 132 1.37 16.19 -3.22
CA GLU A 132 1.97 17.45 -3.69
C GLU A 132 3.44 17.30 -4.10
N GLY A 133 4.23 16.57 -3.30
CA GLY A 133 5.65 16.30 -3.57
C GLY A 133 5.89 15.44 -4.82
N ASN A 134 4.86 14.78 -5.37
CA ASN A 134 4.99 13.94 -6.55
C ASN A 134 4.74 14.71 -7.86
N LYS A 135 4.37 15.98 -7.82
CA LYS A 135 4.10 16.77 -9.04
C LYS A 135 5.30 16.86 -9.98
N GLU A 136 6.51 16.71 -9.44
CA GLU A 136 7.75 16.75 -10.22
C GLU A 136 7.89 15.58 -11.20
N VAL A 137 7.25 14.43 -10.93
CA VAL A 137 7.32 13.26 -11.82
C VAL A 137 6.38 13.38 -13.02
N GLY A 138 5.43 14.31 -12.98
CA GLY A 138 4.42 14.48 -14.02
C GLY A 138 5.01 14.61 -15.43
N GLY A 139 4.58 13.74 -16.34
CA GLY A 139 5.09 13.63 -17.72
C GLY A 139 6.43 12.91 -17.85
N ARG A 140 6.94 12.32 -16.77
CA ARG A 140 8.19 11.53 -16.73
C ARG A 140 8.01 10.18 -16.06
N GLU A 141 6.78 9.77 -15.90
CA GLU A 141 6.43 8.50 -15.30
C GLU A 141 6.85 7.33 -16.19
N SER A 142 7.52 6.34 -15.59
CA SER A 142 7.76 5.07 -16.27
C SER A 142 6.44 4.28 -16.42
N PRO A 143 6.33 3.40 -17.44
CA PRO A 143 5.16 2.54 -17.57
C PRO A 143 4.88 1.70 -16.30
N LEU A 144 5.91 1.24 -15.60
CA LEU A 144 5.75 0.48 -14.36
C LEU A 144 5.13 1.33 -13.24
N LEU A 145 5.53 2.60 -13.10
CA LEU A 145 4.90 3.53 -12.16
C LEU A 145 3.42 3.72 -12.47
N LEU A 146 3.07 3.97 -13.73
CA LEU A 146 1.67 4.18 -14.13
C LEU A 146 0.80 2.95 -13.87
N LEU A 147 1.33 1.75 -14.17
CA LEU A 147 0.63 0.50 -13.91
C LEU A 147 0.44 0.26 -12.39
N LEU A 148 1.48 0.49 -11.59
CA LEU A 148 1.40 0.34 -10.14
C LEU A 148 0.40 1.32 -9.54
N HIS A 149 0.47 2.61 -9.91
CA HIS A 149 -0.46 3.63 -9.46
C HIS A 149 -1.92 3.26 -9.80
N PHE A 150 -2.17 2.80 -11.04
CA PHE A 150 -3.50 2.33 -11.43
C PHE A 150 -3.94 1.11 -10.62
N ALA A 151 -3.06 0.12 -10.45
CA ALA A 151 -3.38 -1.11 -9.72
C ALA A 151 -3.68 -0.85 -8.24
N ASP A 152 -2.90 0.01 -7.59
CA ASP A 152 -3.11 0.44 -6.21
C ASP A 152 -4.45 1.18 -6.07
N LEU A 153 -4.66 2.22 -6.88
CA LEU A 153 -5.91 2.99 -6.89
C LEU A 153 -7.13 2.09 -7.14
N TRP A 154 -7.04 1.20 -8.12
CA TRP A 154 -8.11 0.26 -8.45
C TRP A 154 -8.40 -0.69 -7.29
N THR A 155 -7.37 -1.30 -6.72
CA THR A 155 -7.53 -2.23 -5.60
C THR A 155 -8.17 -1.54 -4.41
N ALA A 156 -7.64 -0.38 -4.00
CA ALA A 156 -8.15 0.36 -2.86
C ALA A 156 -9.61 0.83 -3.04
N ARG A 157 -9.99 1.25 -4.26
CA ARG A 157 -11.30 1.86 -4.52
C ARG A 157 -12.36 0.86 -4.95
N VAL A 158 -11.97 -0.22 -5.61
CA VAL A 158 -12.88 -1.16 -6.25
C VAL A 158 -12.98 -2.47 -5.48
N TYR A 159 -11.85 -3.07 -5.09
CA TYR A 159 -11.86 -4.39 -4.46
C TYR A 159 -11.95 -4.34 -2.94
N GLU A 160 -11.33 -3.34 -2.31
CA GLU A 160 -11.38 -3.15 -0.88
C GLU A 160 -12.61 -2.33 -0.50
N GLU A 161 -12.95 -2.27 0.77
CA GLU A 161 -14.06 -1.47 1.28
C GLU A 161 -13.73 0.03 1.17
N GLY A 162 -13.77 0.53 -0.05
CA GLY A 162 -13.47 1.90 -0.39
C GLY A 162 -14.70 2.77 -0.58
N VAL A 163 -14.51 3.90 -1.27
CA VAL A 163 -15.51 4.95 -1.49
C VAL A 163 -16.46 4.60 -2.64
N THR A 164 -16.10 3.67 -3.52
CA THR A 164 -16.90 3.33 -4.72
C THR A 164 -17.91 2.25 -4.37
N PRO A 165 -19.23 2.47 -4.62
CA PRO A 165 -20.25 1.46 -4.41
C PRO A 165 -19.98 0.22 -5.27
N LYS A 166 -19.98 -0.97 -4.65
CA LYS A 166 -19.73 -2.24 -5.35
C LYS A 166 -20.82 -2.58 -6.39
N GLU A 167 -22.02 -2.03 -6.20
CA GLU A 167 -23.19 -2.26 -7.05
C GLU A 167 -23.00 -1.73 -8.47
N ASP A 168 -22.22 -0.67 -8.65
CA ASP A 168 -21.94 -0.09 -9.96
C ASP A 168 -20.99 -0.92 -10.81
N LEU A 169 -20.40 -1.95 -10.23
CA LEU A 169 -19.34 -2.73 -10.85
C LEU A 169 -19.81 -4.06 -11.41
N GLY A 170 -21.02 -4.50 -11.12
CA GLY A 170 -21.78 -5.66 -11.67
C GLY A 170 -21.01 -6.91 -12.17
N TYR A 171 -19.72 -6.74 -12.32
CA TYR A 171 -18.77 -7.60 -12.99
C TYR A 171 -17.70 -8.19 -12.04
N TYR A 172 -17.53 -7.65 -10.83
CA TYR A 172 -16.37 -7.93 -9.98
C TYR A 172 -16.70 -8.66 -8.67
N GLU A 173 -17.81 -9.35 -8.61
CA GLU A 173 -18.01 -10.28 -7.50
C GLU A 173 -16.92 -11.35 -7.55
N ARG A 174 -15.96 -11.29 -6.62
CA ARG A 174 -15.17 -12.48 -6.31
C ARG A 174 -16.16 -13.55 -5.89
N LYS A 175 -16.36 -14.56 -6.74
CA LYS A 175 -16.97 -15.79 -6.27
C LYS A 175 -16.04 -16.31 -5.19
N ALA A 176 -16.44 -16.15 -3.94
CA ALA A 176 -15.84 -16.91 -2.86
C ALA A 176 -15.98 -18.37 -3.26
N ASP A 177 -14.89 -19.00 -3.65
CA ASP A 177 -14.86 -20.43 -3.88
C ASP A 177 -15.25 -21.09 -2.56
N LYS A 178 -16.34 -21.82 -2.62
CA LYS A 178 -16.90 -22.59 -1.51
C LYS A 178 -16.03 -23.78 -1.21
#